data_76f5a2b0c96f3e5b7cf5e4483aefc7e9
#
_entry.id   76f5a2b0c96f3e5b7cf5e4483aefc7e9
#
_cell.length_a   1.000
_cell.length_b   1.000
_cell.length_c   1.000
_cell.angle_alpha   90.00
_cell.angle_beta   90.00
_cell.angle_gamma   90.00
#
_symmetry.space_group_name_H-M   'P 1'
#
loop_
_entity.id
_entity.type
_entity.pdbx_description
1 polymer ?
#
loop_
_entity_poly.entity_id
_entity_poly.type
_entity_poly.pdbx_seq_one_letter_code
_entity_poly.pdbx_strand_id
1 'polypeptide(L)'
;MNPKSLTRREMLGALTVGGLALRVAQIKAAAPGFKIGACDWTIDKRADPAALEVAKKIGLDGVMVDIGRPEDDLPLRRPEVQQRYREAVRLTGVAVSSLALLLLNDIPLKSDPRAEKWLADSVEVCSAMHLKVVLVPFFGKGDLRGDKPGTDAVVSAFRRVAPQAEKADVILGVESWLSANQHIEILNRVASPAVQVYYDMGNSQKAGYDVGKEIRFLGKRICEFHAKDYDDLFGKGTMNFPAVRKAMDDIGYRGWMQIEGVKLPLGVEESVRYDLNYLRGIFPRTV
;
A
#
# COMPACT_ATOMS: atom_id res chain seq x y z
N MET A 1 -40.20 -36.86 72.17
CA MET A 1 -40.20 -37.05 70.70
C MET A 1 -39.02 -36.26 70.19
N ASN A 2 -38.01 -36.96 69.64
CA ASN A 2 -36.74 -36.37 69.20
C ASN A 2 -36.79 -35.96 67.73
N PRO A 3 -36.39 -34.75 67.33
CA PRO A 3 -36.33 -34.43 65.94
C PRO A 3 -35.05 -35.03 65.33
N LYS A 4 -35.22 -35.78 64.25
CA LYS A 4 -34.11 -36.40 63.50
C LYS A 4 -33.36 -35.30 62.77
N SER A 5 -32.07 -35.18 63.00
CA SER A 5 -31.12 -34.35 62.25
C SER A 5 -30.91 -34.95 60.87
N LEU A 6 -31.12 -34.15 59.82
CA LEU A 6 -30.79 -34.48 58.45
C LEU A 6 -29.25 -34.47 58.25
N THR A 7 -28.74 -35.50 57.61
CA THR A 7 -27.32 -35.65 57.35
C THR A 7 -26.84 -34.75 56.22
N ARG A 8 -25.56 -34.36 56.26
CA ARG A 8 -24.87 -33.51 55.26
C ARG A 8 -24.96 -33.98 53.77
N ARG A 9 -25.46 -35.21 53.57
CA ARG A 9 -25.60 -35.85 52.25
C ARG A 9 -26.94 -35.55 51.55
N GLU A 10 -27.93 -35.13 52.33
CA GLU A 10 -29.28 -34.82 51.77
C GLU A 10 -29.46 -33.35 51.37
N MET A 11 -28.48 -32.49 51.70
CA MET A 11 -28.49 -31.07 51.28
C MET A 11 -27.83 -30.78 49.94
N LEU A 12 -27.35 -31.82 49.23
CA LEU A 12 -26.66 -31.65 47.94
C LEU A 12 -27.47 -32.03 46.72
N GLY A 13 -28.80 -32.15 46.87
CA GLY A 13 -29.67 -32.69 45.84
C GLY A 13 -30.75 -31.73 45.30
N ALA A 14 -30.60 -30.41 45.34
CA ALA A 14 -31.60 -29.52 44.72
C ALA A 14 -31.02 -28.11 44.41
N LEU A 15 -30.07 -28.07 43.50
CA LEU A 15 -29.72 -26.84 42.79
C LEU A 15 -29.44 -27.19 41.33
N THR A 16 -30.54 -27.50 40.61
CA THR A 16 -30.54 -27.41 39.17
C THR A 16 -30.52 -25.93 38.82
N VAL A 17 -29.35 -25.37 38.79
CA VAL A 17 -29.11 -24.05 38.22
C VAL A 17 -29.34 -24.18 36.73
N GLY A 18 -30.44 -23.65 36.26
CA GLY A 18 -30.70 -23.43 34.84
C GLY A 18 -29.52 -22.65 34.26
N GLY A 19 -28.67 -23.35 33.54
CA GLY A 19 -27.54 -22.73 32.81
C GLY A 19 -28.10 -21.81 31.72
N LEU A 20 -28.23 -20.54 32.05
CA LEU A 20 -28.37 -19.48 31.05
C LEU A 20 -27.02 -19.38 30.35
N ALA A 21 -26.87 -20.16 29.28
CA ALA A 21 -25.71 -20.02 28.39
C ALA A 21 -25.81 -18.62 27.76
N LEU A 22 -25.13 -17.66 28.35
CA LEU A 22 -24.83 -16.40 27.69
C LEU A 22 -24.06 -16.75 26.39
N ARG A 23 -24.79 -16.82 25.28
CA ARG A 23 -24.16 -16.73 23.97
C ARG A 23 -23.55 -15.33 23.89
N VAL A 24 -22.29 -15.19 24.29
CA VAL A 24 -21.47 -14.06 23.89
C VAL A 24 -21.39 -14.15 22.37
N ALA A 25 -22.25 -13.38 21.70
CA ALA A 25 -22.09 -13.15 20.28
C ALA A 25 -20.70 -12.54 20.13
N GLN A 26 -19.77 -13.32 19.63
CA GLN A 26 -18.50 -12.78 19.15
C GLN A 26 -18.88 -11.77 18.07
N ILE A 27 -18.88 -10.50 18.42
CA ILE A 27 -18.89 -9.41 17.46
C ILE A 27 -17.60 -9.62 16.67
N LYS A 28 -17.72 -10.33 15.53
CA LYS A 28 -16.63 -10.39 14.57
C LYS A 28 -16.35 -8.94 14.21
N ALA A 29 -15.25 -8.39 14.70
CA ALA A 29 -14.81 -7.08 14.24
C ALA A 29 -14.85 -7.11 12.71
N ALA A 30 -15.58 -6.19 12.11
CA ALA A 30 -15.65 -6.12 10.66
C ALA A 30 -14.21 -6.07 10.14
N ALA A 31 -13.89 -6.94 9.18
CA ALA A 31 -12.55 -6.95 8.62
C ALA A 31 -12.24 -5.54 8.08
N PRO A 32 -11.06 -4.98 8.34
CA PRO A 32 -10.70 -3.65 7.85
C PRO A 32 -10.91 -3.62 6.32
N GLY A 33 -11.55 -2.56 5.82
CA GLY A 33 -11.81 -2.39 4.40
C GLY A 33 -10.59 -1.90 3.65
N PHE A 34 -10.78 -1.73 2.35
CA PHE A 34 -9.75 -1.16 1.50
C PHE A 34 -9.75 0.36 1.59
N LYS A 35 -8.56 0.95 1.60
CA LYS A 35 -8.35 2.37 1.41
C LYS A 35 -7.96 2.62 -0.04
N ILE A 36 -8.63 3.54 -0.71
CA ILE A 36 -8.36 3.87 -2.10
C ILE A 36 -7.92 5.32 -2.19
N GLY A 37 -6.69 5.50 -2.62
CA GLY A 37 -6.10 6.78 -2.94
C GLY A 37 -5.83 6.92 -4.44
N ALA A 38 -5.11 7.98 -4.80
CA ALA A 38 -4.52 8.15 -6.11
C ALA A 38 -3.10 8.70 -5.97
N CYS A 39 -2.30 8.51 -7.01
CA CYS A 39 -1.00 9.15 -7.10
C CYS A 39 -1.16 10.64 -7.40
N ASP A 40 -0.35 11.50 -6.80
CA ASP A 40 -0.44 12.95 -6.99
C ASP A 40 -0.17 13.37 -8.44
N TRP A 41 0.66 12.60 -9.17
CA TRP A 41 0.88 12.79 -10.61
C TRP A 41 -0.31 12.35 -11.47
N THR A 42 -1.13 11.43 -11.01
CA THR A 42 -2.38 11.02 -11.70
C THR A 42 -3.44 12.12 -11.64
N ILE A 43 -3.47 12.88 -10.54
CA ILE A 43 -4.42 13.97 -10.34
C ILE A 43 -3.82 15.36 -10.66
N ASP A 44 -2.73 15.38 -11.44
CA ASP A 44 -2.05 16.59 -11.93
C ASP A 44 -1.62 17.57 -10.82
N LYS A 45 -1.15 17.01 -9.70
CA LYS A 45 -0.68 17.74 -8.50
C LYS A 45 0.61 17.17 -7.94
N ARG A 46 1.55 16.78 -8.80
CA ARG A 46 2.82 16.17 -8.41
C ARG A 46 3.60 17.04 -7.44
N ALA A 47 3.94 16.48 -6.27
CA ALA A 47 4.69 17.13 -5.18
C ALA A 47 4.04 18.44 -4.68
N ASP A 48 2.71 18.56 -4.79
CA ASP A 48 1.93 19.73 -4.39
C ASP A 48 0.90 19.36 -3.32
N PRO A 49 0.90 19.99 -2.12
CA PRO A 49 -0.12 19.75 -1.08
C PRO A 49 -1.56 19.98 -1.54
N ALA A 50 -1.81 20.79 -2.60
CA ALA A 50 -3.13 20.97 -3.19
C ALA A 50 -3.73 19.66 -3.76
N ALA A 51 -2.93 18.61 -3.93
CA ALA A 51 -3.39 17.27 -4.27
C ALA A 51 -4.48 16.76 -3.31
N LEU A 52 -4.38 17.12 -2.01
CA LEU A 52 -5.35 16.66 -1.00
C LEU A 52 -6.73 17.32 -1.17
N GLU A 53 -6.78 18.57 -1.65
CA GLU A 53 -8.05 19.24 -1.97
C GLU A 53 -8.72 18.60 -3.19
N VAL A 54 -7.94 18.29 -4.24
CA VAL A 54 -8.44 17.56 -5.42
C VAL A 54 -8.95 16.18 -5.02
N ALA A 55 -8.17 15.45 -4.21
CA ALA A 55 -8.55 14.14 -3.71
C ALA A 55 -9.86 14.18 -2.88
N LYS A 56 -10.04 15.22 -2.04
CA LYS A 56 -11.30 15.44 -1.30
C LYS A 56 -12.49 15.63 -2.25
N LYS A 57 -12.35 16.44 -3.29
CA LYS A 57 -13.41 16.67 -4.29
C LYS A 57 -13.78 15.39 -5.03
N ILE A 58 -12.79 14.54 -5.33
CA ILE A 58 -13.00 13.24 -5.97
C ILE A 58 -13.67 12.25 -5.00
N GLY A 59 -13.37 12.30 -3.70
CA GLY A 59 -13.85 11.40 -2.66
C GLY A 59 -12.85 10.29 -2.30
N LEU A 60 -11.57 10.47 -2.61
CA LEU A 60 -10.48 9.56 -2.28
C LEU A 60 -10.21 9.51 -0.76
N ASP A 61 -9.67 8.39 -0.27
CA ASP A 61 -9.24 8.25 1.13
C ASP A 61 -7.87 8.89 1.38
N GLY A 62 -7.02 8.97 0.37
CA GLY A 62 -5.67 9.48 0.48
C GLY A 62 -5.01 9.78 -0.84
N VAL A 63 -3.77 10.25 -0.75
CA VAL A 63 -2.89 10.54 -1.89
C VAL A 63 -1.51 9.96 -1.61
N MET A 64 -0.97 9.19 -2.56
CA MET A 64 0.47 8.93 -2.63
C MET A 64 1.15 10.18 -3.16
N VAL A 65 2.19 10.65 -2.49
CA VAL A 65 2.89 11.88 -2.84
C VAL A 65 4.31 11.60 -3.34
N ASP A 66 4.72 12.29 -4.40
CA ASP A 66 6.10 12.23 -4.86
C ASP A 66 7.00 13.09 -3.98
N ILE A 67 8.23 12.64 -3.73
CA ILE A 67 9.23 13.39 -2.94
C ILE A 67 9.64 14.71 -3.62
N GLY A 68 9.42 14.80 -4.93
CA GLY A 68 9.76 15.92 -5.77
C GLY A 68 10.95 15.65 -6.70
N ARG A 69 11.48 16.72 -7.29
CA ARG A 69 12.55 16.64 -8.27
C ARG A 69 13.88 17.12 -7.69
N PRO A 70 15.02 16.58 -8.18
CA PRO A 70 16.35 17.03 -7.74
C PRO A 70 16.61 18.52 -8.02
N GLU A 71 16.05 19.07 -9.10
CA GLU A 71 16.15 20.49 -9.47
C GLU A 71 15.56 21.40 -8.40
N ASP A 72 14.56 20.93 -7.67
CA ASP A 72 13.85 21.63 -6.57
C ASP A 72 14.38 21.20 -5.19
N ASP A 73 15.52 20.51 -5.14
CA ASP A 73 16.14 19.93 -3.93
C ASP A 73 15.20 19.01 -3.15
N LEU A 74 14.40 18.19 -3.87
CA LEU A 74 13.44 17.26 -3.30
C LEU A 74 12.59 17.90 -2.19
N PRO A 75 11.64 18.75 -2.54
CA PRO A 75 10.98 19.69 -1.61
C PRO A 75 10.37 19.02 -0.38
N LEU A 76 9.95 17.75 -0.47
CA LEU A 76 9.35 17.05 0.68
C LEU A 76 10.37 16.70 1.79
N ARG A 77 11.68 16.84 1.54
CA ARG A 77 12.71 16.75 2.58
C ARG A 77 12.67 17.93 3.57
N ARG A 78 12.09 19.07 3.16
CA ARG A 78 12.05 20.28 3.96
C ARG A 78 10.90 20.27 4.98
N PRO A 79 11.16 20.53 6.27
CA PRO A 79 10.14 20.52 7.32
C PRO A 79 8.94 21.44 7.05
N GLU A 80 9.17 22.61 6.43
CA GLU A 80 8.11 23.55 6.09
C GLU A 80 7.18 23.03 4.99
N VAL A 81 7.68 22.22 4.06
CA VAL A 81 6.86 21.53 3.04
C VAL A 81 6.04 20.42 3.69
N GLN A 82 6.66 19.61 4.55
CA GLN A 82 5.97 18.57 5.32
C GLN A 82 4.85 19.19 6.18
N GLN A 83 5.09 20.37 6.77
CA GLN A 83 4.07 21.07 7.55
C GLN A 83 2.87 21.51 6.70
N ARG A 84 3.09 21.95 5.44
CA ARG A 84 1.99 22.26 4.51
C ARG A 84 1.15 21.01 4.18
N TYR A 85 1.76 19.85 4.02
CA TYR A 85 1.01 18.60 3.87
C TYR A 85 0.22 18.23 5.10
N ARG A 86 0.79 18.35 6.32
CA ARG A 86 0.05 18.10 7.57
C ARG A 86 -1.16 19.02 7.71
N GLU A 87 -1.00 20.30 7.35
CA GLU A 87 -2.11 21.27 7.36
C GLU A 87 -3.18 20.90 6.33
N ALA A 88 -2.79 20.52 5.12
CA ALA A 88 -3.73 20.07 4.09
C ALA A 88 -4.49 18.79 4.53
N VAL A 89 -3.85 17.83 5.20
CA VAL A 89 -4.51 16.67 5.83
C VAL A 89 -5.54 17.13 6.85
N ARG A 90 -5.17 18.05 7.74
CA ARG A 90 -6.08 18.57 8.78
C ARG A 90 -7.32 19.27 8.19
N LEU A 91 -7.15 20.04 7.11
CA LEU A 91 -8.23 20.79 6.46
C LEU A 91 -9.14 19.90 5.60
N THR A 92 -8.58 18.90 4.97
CA THR A 92 -9.33 18.06 4.01
C THR A 92 -9.89 16.80 4.64
N GLY A 93 -9.23 16.24 5.64
CA GLY A 93 -9.47 14.91 6.17
C GLY A 93 -8.95 13.77 5.25
N VAL A 94 -8.28 14.11 4.13
CA VAL A 94 -7.65 13.15 3.22
C VAL A 94 -6.25 12.83 3.72
N ALA A 95 -5.87 11.55 3.77
CA ALA A 95 -4.56 11.14 4.23
C ALA A 95 -3.47 11.34 3.16
N VAL A 96 -2.22 11.55 3.57
CA VAL A 96 -1.08 11.14 2.77
C VAL A 96 -0.88 9.64 3.02
N SER A 97 -0.98 8.82 1.99
CA SER A 97 -0.97 7.35 2.12
C SER A 97 0.43 6.77 2.14
N SER A 98 1.27 7.23 1.24
CA SER A 98 2.64 6.73 1.02
C SER A 98 3.47 7.76 0.26
N LEU A 99 4.78 7.53 0.18
CA LEU A 99 5.75 8.36 -0.52
C LEU A 99 6.22 7.66 -1.79
N ALA A 100 6.53 8.41 -2.86
CA ALA A 100 7.12 7.88 -4.08
C ALA A 100 8.45 8.55 -4.42
N LEU A 101 9.38 7.79 -5.01
CA LEU A 101 10.68 8.23 -5.50
C LEU A 101 10.73 8.20 -7.04
N LEU A 102 9.79 8.90 -7.73
CA LEU A 102 9.69 8.82 -9.19
C LEU A 102 10.96 9.26 -9.93
N LEU A 103 11.79 10.09 -9.30
CA LEU A 103 13.08 10.50 -9.84
C LEU A 103 14.01 9.32 -10.18
N LEU A 104 13.84 8.16 -9.53
CA LEU A 104 14.68 6.97 -9.76
C LEU A 104 14.45 6.32 -11.13
N ASN A 105 13.40 6.68 -11.85
CA ASN A 105 13.20 6.27 -13.24
C ASN A 105 14.23 6.90 -14.20
N ASP A 106 14.67 8.12 -13.89
CA ASP A 106 15.64 8.89 -14.69
C ASP A 106 17.06 8.87 -14.10
N ILE A 107 17.15 8.82 -12.77
CA ILE A 107 18.40 8.79 -12.00
C ILE A 107 18.43 7.50 -11.18
N PRO A 108 18.81 6.37 -11.81
CA PRO A 108 18.49 5.05 -11.31
C PRO A 108 19.37 4.62 -10.13
N LEU A 109 18.74 3.98 -9.14
CA LEU A 109 19.40 3.42 -7.96
C LEU A 109 20.52 2.43 -8.31
N LYS A 110 20.40 1.77 -9.47
CA LYS A 110 21.41 0.77 -9.92
C LYS A 110 22.74 1.38 -10.36
N SER A 111 22.83 2.69 -10.64
CA SER A 111 24.04 3.26 -11.25
C SER A 111 24.36 4.70 -10.85
N ASP A 112 23.43 5.45 -10.24
CA ASP A 112 23.72 6.82 -9.81
C ASP A 112 24.01 6.87 -8.30
N PRO A 113 25.18 7.34 -7.87
CA PRO A 113 25.56 7.34 -6.46
C PRO A 113 24.68 8.23 -5.57
N ARG A 114 23.97 9.22 -6.14
CA ARG A 114 23.04 10.09 -5.40
C ARG A 114 21.77 9.37 -4.96
N ALA A 115 21.36 8.37 -5.76
CA ALA A 115 20.10 7.69 -5.59
C ALA A 115 19.98 6.95 -4.24
N GLU A 116 21.07 6.38 -3.76
CA GLU A 116 21.11 5.70 -2.46
C GLU A 116 20.88 6.68 -1.30
N LYS A 117 21.48 7.88 -1.38
CA LYS A 117 21.21 8.92 -0.38
C LYS A 117 19.74 9.33 -0.40
N TRP A 118 19.13 9.50 -1.55
CA TRP A 118 17.72 9.85 -1.65
C TRP A 118 16.79 8.75 -1.14
N LEU A 119 17.18 7.49 -1.33
CA LEU A 119 16.48 6.36 -0.73
C LEU A 119 16.55 6.42 0.81
N ALA A 120 17.70 6.73 1.39
CA ALA A 120 17.86 6.93 2.83
C ALA A 120 17.07 8.15 3.33
N ASP A 121 17.15 9.28 2.64
CA ASP A 121 16.39 10.50 2.95
C ASP A 121 14.87 10.24 2.93
N SER A 122 14.38 9.38 2.03
CA SER A 122 12.95 9.04 1.96
C SER A 122 12.45 8.33 3.23
N VAL A 123 13.30 7.53 3.87
CA VAL A 123 12.98 6.89 5.16
C VAL A 123 12.81 7.96 6.25
N GLU A 124 13.65 8.99 6.28
CA GLU A 124 13.56 10.11 7.22
C GLU A 124 12.27 10.91 6.98
N VAL A 125 11.93 11.19 5.71
CA VAL A 125 10.68 11.86 5.34
C VAL A 125 9.47 11.05 5.80
N CYS A 126 9.45 9.74 5.54
CA CYS A 126 8.36 8.86 6.00
C CYS A 126 8.24 8.87 7.52
N SER A 127 9.35 8.78 8.24
CA SER A 127 9.35 8.85 9.71
C SER A 127 8.78 10.18 10.21
N ALA A 128 9.21 11.32 9.64
CA ALA A 128 8.75 12.65 10.01
C ALA A 128 7.26 12.91 9.69
N MET A 129 6.74 12.26 8.65
CA MET A 129 5.35 12.37 8.20
C MET A 129 4.45 11.22 8.68
N HIS A 130 4.97 10.27 9.46
CA HIS A 130 4.27 9.08 9.93
C HIS A 130 3.73 8.20 8.79
N LEU A 131 4.47 8.13 7.68
CA LEU A 131 4.17 7.26 6.54
C LEU A 131 4.84 5.89 6.73
N LYS A 132 4.27 4.87 6.11
CA LYS A 132 4.75 3.49 6.26
C LYS A 132 5.42 2.92 5.03
N VAL A 133 5.15 3.47 3.84
CA VAL A 133 5.60 2.89 2.58
C VAL A 133 6.26 3.95 1.72
N VAL A 134 7.42 3.61 1.17
CA VAL A 134 8.10 4.31 0.08
C VAL A 134 8.02 3.46 -1.17
N LEU A 135 7.42 3.97 -2.22
CA LEU A 135 7.51 3.35 -3.55
C LEU A 135 8.88 3.64 -4.16
N VAL A 136 9.60 2.57 -4.51
CA VAL A 136 10.91 2.61 -5.17
C VAL A 136 10.77 2.02 -6.57
N PRO A 137 10.61 2.86 -7.62
CA PRO A 137 10.33 2.40 -8.97
C PRO A 137 11.59 2.00 -9.73
N PHE A 138 11.42 1.00 -10.61
CA PHE A 138 12.46 0.49 -11.49
C PHE A 138 11.96 0.42 -12.94
N PHE A 139 11.77 1.61 -13.53
CA PHE A 139 11.36 1.78 -14.93
C PHE A 139 12.35 2.66 -15.67
N GLY A 140 12.14 2.88 -16.96
CA GLY A 140 13.00 3.75 -17.77
C GLY A 140 14.47 3.36 -17.67
N LYS A 141 15.33 4.27 -17.23
CA LYS A 141 16.76 3.99 -17.01
C LYS A 141 17.00 3.04 -15.83
N GLY A 142 16.03 2.94 -14.91
CA GLY A 142 16.06 2.05 -13.76
C GLY A 142 15.64 0.61 -14.04
N ASP A 143 15.14 0.27 -15.23
CA ASP A 143 14.63 -1.07 -15.57
C ASP A 143 15.66 -2.17 -15.29
N LEU A 144 15.22 -3.20 -14.57
CA LEU A 144 16.07 -4.31 -14.11
C LEU A 144 15.93 -5.57 -14.98
N ARG A 145 15.06 -5.57 -15.99
CA ARG A 145 14.87 -6.74 -16.85
C ARG A 145 16.15 -7.07 -17.61
N GLY A 146 16.65 -8.30 -17.45
CA GLY A 146 17.89 -8.74 -18.08
C GLY A 146 19.17 -8.06 -17.59
N ASP A 147 19.08 -7.21 -16.56
CA ASP A 147 20.22 -6.45 -16.01
C ASP A 147 20.68 -7.05 -14.67
N LYS A 148 21.45 -8.12 -14.75
CA LYS A 148 22.00 -8.77 -13.55
C LYS A 148 22.93 -7.85 -12.75
N PRO A 149 23.90 -7.12 -13.37
CA PRO A 149 24.75 -6.19 -12.62
C PRO A 149 23.94 -5.07 -11.93
N GLY A 150 22.95 -4.50 -12.61
CA GLY A 150 22.06 -3.49 -12.04
C GLY A 150 21.24 -4.04 -10.87
N THR A 151 20.72 -5.27 -10.98
CA THR A 151 20.04 -5.95 -9.88
C THR A 151 20.97 -6.19 -8.69
N ASP A 152 22.23 -6.58 -8.92
CA ASP A 152 23.24 -6.77 -7.87
C ASP A 152 23.54 -5.43 -7.14
N ALA A 153 23.63 -4.34 -7.88
CA ALA A 153 23.81 -3.00 -7.32
C ALA A 153 22.59 -2.56 -6.46
N VAL A 154 21.37 -2.78 -6.96
CA VAL A 154 20.13 -2.47 -6.24
C VAL A 154 20.02 -3.28 -4.95
N VAL A 155 20.30 -4.58 -4.97
CA VAL A 155 20.30 -5.43 -3.76
C VAL A 155 21.32 -4.89 -2.75
N SER A 156 22.50 -4.47 -3.21
CA SER A 156 23.53 -3.90 -2.34
C SER A 156 23.10 -2.56 -1.71
N ALA A 157 22.43 -1.69 -2.48
CA ALA A 157 21.90 -0.42 -1.98
C ALA A 157 20.79 -0.67 -0.93
N PHE A 158 19.83 -1.55 -1.22
CA PHE A 158 18.79 -1.91 -0.24
C PHE A 158 19.39 -2.47 1.06
N ARG A 159 20.39 -3.35 1.00
CA ARG A 159 21.06 -3.88 2.20
C ARG A 159 21.68 -2.79 3.08
N ARG A 160 22.18 -1.70 2.48
CA ARG A 160 22.74 -0.58 3.24
C ARG A 160 21.67 0.29 3.90
N VAL A 161 20.52 0.48 3.23
CA VAL A 161 19.44 1.36 3.72
C VAL A 161 18.40 0.61 4.58
N ALA A 162 18.19 -0.69 4.35
CA ALA A 162 17.18 -1.49 5.06
C ALA A 162 17.25 -1.42 6.59
N PRO A 163 18.43 -1.42 7.26
CA PRO A 163 18.48 -1.26 8.71
C PRO A 163 17.89 0.06 9.23
N GLN A 164 18.04 1.16 8.46
CA GLN A 164 17.41 2.44 8.77
C GLN A 164 15.88 2.34 8.61
N ALA A 165 15.40 1.70 7.55
CA ALA A 165 13.99 1.50 7.28
C ALA A 165 13.33 0.61 8.35
N GLU A 166 13.98 -0.49 8.76
CA GLU A 166 13.52 -1.35 9.86
C GLU A 166 13.38 -0.58 11.18
N LYS A 167 14.39 0.20 11.55
CA LYS A 167 14.36 1.02 12.77
C LYS A 167 13.25 2.07 12.75
N ALA A 168 12.94 2.62 11.57
CA ALA A 168 11.89 3.63 11.37
C ALA A 168 10.49 3.02 11.18
N ASP A 169 10.36 1.68 11.11
CA ASP A 169 9.14 0.96 10.74
C ASP A 169 8.57 1.44 9.40
N VAL A 170 9.46 1.59 8.41
CA VAL A 170 9.16 2.02 7.04
C VAL A 170 9.47 0.88 6.08
N ILE A 171 8.62 0.68 5.08
CA ILE A 171 8.76 -0.34 4.04
C ILE A 171 9.22 0.32 2.74
N LEU A 172 10.26 -0.22 2.13
CA LEU A 172 10.75 0.13 0.80
C LEU A 172 10.09 -0.83 -0.20
N GLY A 173 9.09 -0.34 -0.92
CA GLY A 173 8.29 -1.12 -1.87
C GLY A 173 8.90 -1.11 -3.26
N VAL A 174 9.40 -2.25 -3.74
CA VAL A 174 9.97 -2.43 -5.08
C VAL A 174 8.85 -2.49 -6.11
N GLU A 175 8.80 -1.54 -7.03
CA GLU A 175 7.89 -1.56 -8.16
C GLU A 175 8.68 -1.70 -9.47
N SER A 176 8.30 -2.66 -10.33
CA SER A 176 9.04 -2.93 -11.57
C SER A 176 8.22 -3.73 -12.60
N TRP A 177 8.84 -3.98 -13.78
CA TRP A 177 8.34 -4.93 -14.79
C TRP A 177 8.69 -6.40 -14.50
N LEU A 178 9.31 -6.70 -13.37
CA LEU A 178 9.77 -8.06 -13.04
C LEU A 178 8.60 -8.97 -12.65
N SER A 179 8.75 -10.27 -12.91
CA SER A 179 7.82 -11.29 -12.42
C SER A 179 7.88 -11.44 -10.90
N ALA A 180 6.84 -12.05 -10.31
CA ALA A 180 6.82 -12.37 -8.88
C ALA A 180 8.04 -13.19 -8.44
N ASN A 181 8.50 -14.15 -9.24
CA ASN A 181 9.71 -14.94 -8.94
C ASN A 181 10.96 -14.06 -8.86
N GLN A 182 11.13 -13.12 -9.80
CA GLN A 182 12.28 -12.20 -9.81
C GLN A 182 12.23 -11.22 -8.64
N HIS A 183 11.02 -10.74 -8.27
CA HIS A 183 10.85 -9.94 -7.05
C HIS A 183 11.28 -10.74 -5.82
N ILE A 184 10.81 -11.99 -5.65
CA ILE A 184 11.20 -12.84 -4.52
C ILE A 184 12.71 -13.09 -4.48
N GLU A 185 13.38 -13.24 -5.63
CA GLU A 185 14.84 -13.35 -5.69
C GLU A 185 15.51 -12.10 -5.09
N ILE A 186 15.08 -10.90 -5.48
CA ILE A 186 15.61 -9.64 -4.94
C ILE A 186 15.36 -9.58 -3.42
N LEU A 187 14.13 -9.82 -2.97
CA LEU A 187 13.77 -9.77 -1.56
C LEU A 187 14.58 -10.75 -0.71
N ASN A 188 14.73 -12.00 -1.17
CA ASN A 188 15.52 -13.01 -0.48
C ASN A 188 17.00 -12.63 -0.40
N ARG A 189 17.54 -12.03 -1.45
CA ARG A 189 18.92 -11.55 -1.47
C ARG A 189 19.14 -10.34 -0.58
N VAL A 190 18.17 -9.43 -0.47
CA VAL A 190 18.24 -8.31 0.49
C VAL A 190 18.12 -8.84 1.92
N ALA A 191 17.27 -9.81 2.16
CA ALA A 191 17.03 -10.48 3.44
C ALA A 191 16.59 -9.53 4.58
N SER A 192 15.74 -8.54 4.25
CA SER A 192 15.17 -7.59 5.21
C SER A 192 13.63 -7.57 5.11
N PRO A 193 12.90 -7.56 6.23
CA PRO A 193 11.44 -7.41 6.22
C PRO A 193 10.99 -6.00 5.78
N ALA A 194 11.88 -5.00 5.83
CA ALA A 194 11.59 -3.63 5.39
C ALA A 194 11.59 -3.48 3.87
N VAL A 195 11.99 -4.51 3.10
CA VAL A 195 11.93 -4.47 1.63
C VAL A 195 10.84 -5.43 1.16
N GLN A 196 9.83 -4.89 0.48
CA GLN A 196 8.67 -5.63 0.00
C GLN A 196 8.34 -5.24 -1.44
N VAL A 197 7.31 -5.82 -2.03
CA VAL A 197 6.85 -5.51 -3.38
C VAL A 197 5.75 -4.44 -3.30
N TYR A 198 5.90 -3.36 -4.06
CA TYR A 198 4.82 -2.48 -4.42
C TYR A 198 4.23 -3.02 -5.74
N TYR A 199 3.04 -3.60 -5.70
CA TYR A 199 2.52 -4.38 -6.81
C TYR A 199 1.63 -3.54 -7.73
N ASP A 200 2.10 -3.23 -8.93
CA ASP A 200 1.28 -2.63 -9.98
C ASP A 200 0.64 -3.73 -10.84
N MET A 201 -0.69 -3.85 -10.73
CA MET A 201 -1.44 -4.88 -11.45
C MET A 201 -1.48 -4.65 -12.95
N GLY A 202 -1.50 -3.39 -13.41
CA GLY A 202 -1.50 -3.03 -14.83
C GLY A 202 -0.15 -3.30 -15.48
N ASN A 203 0.95 -2.97 -14.79
CA ASN A 203 2.30 -3.28 -15.27
C ASN A 203 2.50 -4.79 -15.38
N SER A 204 2.06 -5.57 -14.39
CA SER A 204 2.14 -7.03 -14.41
C SER A 204 1.33 -7.63 -15.55
N GLN A 205 0.09 -7.17 -15.78
CA GLN A 205 -0.72 -7.61 -16.91
C GLN A 205 -0.06 -7.27 -18.24
N LYS A 206 0.45 -6.05 -18.40
CA LYS A 206 1.13 -5.60 -19.63
C LYS A 206 2.42 -6.36 -19.90
N ALA A 207 3.10 -6.81 -18.85
CA ALA A 207 4.27 -7.70 -18.95
C ALA A 207 3.88 -9.16 -19.31
N GLY A 208 2.59 -9.49 -19.39
CA GLY A 208 2.07 -10.81 -19.75
C GLY A 208 1.95 -11.78 -18.58
N TYR A 209 1.99 -11.31 -17.34
CA TYR A 209 1.85 -12.14 -16.16
C TYR A 209 0.38 -12.35 -15.78
N ASP A 210 0.07 -13.48 -15.16
CA ASP A 210 -1.22 -13.75 -14.54
C ASP A 210 -1.28 -13.04 -13.19
N VAL A 211 -1.92 -11.88 -13.17
CA VAL A 211 -2.00 -10.98 -11.99
C VAL A 211 -2.50 -11.73 -10.75
N GLY A 212 -3.53 -12.58 -10.89
CA GLY A 212 -4.08 -13.32 -9.76
C GLY A 212 -3.12 -14.35 -9.19
N LYS A 213 -2.36 -15.05 -10.05
CA LYS A 213 -1.33 -16.01 -9.61
C LYS A 213 -0.16 -15.28 -8.95
N GLU A 214 0.30 -14.18 -9.52
CA GLU A 214 1.41 -13.39 -8.97
C GLU A 214 1.06 -12.85 -7.58
N ILE A 215 -0.13 -12.26 -7.39
CA ILE A 215 -0.59 -11.79 -6.08
C ILE A 215 -0.57 -12.91 -5.04
N ARG A 216 -1.12 -14.10 -5.38
CA ARG A 216 -1.12 -15.23 -4.45
C ARG A 216 0.28 -15.74 -4.13
N PHE A 217 1.16 -15.74 -5.11
CA PHE A 217 2.54 -16.19 -4.93
C PHE A 217 3.36 -15.22 -4.06
N LEU A 218 3.22 -13.92 -4.26
CA LEU A 218 3.87 -12.89 -3.45
C LEU A 218 3.29 -12.85 -2.02
N GLY A 219 1.99 -13.03 -1.88
CA GLY A 219 1.31 -13.09 -0.59
C GLY A 219 1.59 -11.88 0.29
N LYS A 220 2.05 -12.10 1.52
CA LYS A 220 2.37 -11.05 2.49
C LYS A 220 3.62 -10.21 2.15
N ARG A 221 4.28 -10.50 1.05
CA ARG A 221 5.41 -9.70 0.56
C ARG A 221 4.95 -8.44 -0.21
N ILE A 222 3.65 -8.27 -0.43
CA ILE A 222 3.08 -7.07 -1.06
C ILE A 222 2.75 -6.04 0.04
N CYS A 223 3.35 -4.85 -0.06
CA CYS A 223 3.08 -3.74 0.87
C CYS A 223 1.91 -2.85 0.42
N GLU A 224 1.80 -2.54 -0.85
CA GLU A 224 0.74 -1.73 -1.45
C GLU A 224 0.50 -2.12 -2.90
N PHE A 225 -0.59 -1.58 -3.47
CA PHE A 225 -0.97 -1.82 -4.85
C PHE A 225 -1.16 -0.53 -5.65
N HIS A 226 -0.71 -0.52 -6.91
CA HIS A 226 -1.27 0.34 -7.94
C HIS A 226 -2.43 -0.36 -8.65
N ALA A 227 -3.59 0.31 -8.68
CA ALA A 227 -4.71 -0.02 -9.55
C ALA A 227 -4.52 0.72 -10.88
N LYS A 228 -4.34 -0.03 -11.94
CA LYS A 228 -4.05 0.49 -13.28
C LYS A 228 -4.69 -0.38 -14.35
N ASP A 229 -5.27 0.25 -15.35
CA ASP A 229 -5.64 -0.36 -16.62
C ASP A 229 -5.07 0.51 -17.75
N TYR A 230 -4.39 -0.12 -18.70
CA TYR A 230 -3.75 0.60 -19.80
C TYR A 230 -4.69 0.89 -20.95
N ASP A 231 -5.83 0.21 -21.02
CA ASP A 231 -6.68 0.24 -22.21
C ASP A 231 -7.80 1.28 -22.12
N ASP A 232 -8.47 1.40 -20.96
CA ASP A 232 -9.59 2.34 -20.76
C ASP A 232 -9.79 2.63 -19.25
N LEU A 233 -10.86 3.37 -18.93
CA LEU A 233 -11.37 3.51 -17.56
C LEU A 233 -11.64 2.13 -16.94
N PHE A 234 -11.54 2.04 -15.63
CA PHE A 234 -11.70 0.77 -14.92
C PHE A 234 -13.06 0.12 -15.20
N GLY A 235 -13.02 -1.17 -15.54
CA GLY A 235 -14.19 -1.94 -15.96
C GLY A 235 -14.59 -1.78 -17.43
N LYS A 236 -13.94 -0.87 -18.16
CA LYS A 236 -14.08 -0.75 -19.62
C LYS A 236 -12.85 -1.27 -20.36
N GLY A 237 -11.71 -1.33 -19.69
CA GLY A 237 -10.47 -1.92 -20.20
C GLY A 237 -10.41 -3.43 -19.99
N THR A 238 -9.20 -3.96 -19.90
CA THR A 238 -8.95 -5.41 -19.87
C THR A 238 -8.60 -5.95 -18.48
N MET A 239 -8.38 -5.10 -17.48
CA MET A 239 -8.06 -5.53 -16.11
C MET A 239 -9.27 -6.19 -15.42
N ASN A 240 -9.07 -7.44 -14.99
CA ASN A 240 -10.09 -8.19 -14.26
C ASN A 240 -10.04 -7.87 -12.74
N PHE A 241 -10.55 -6.72 -12.33
CA PHE A 241 -10.57 -6.29 -10.93
C PHE A 241 -11.31 -7.26 -9.98
N PRO A 242 -12.41 -7.93 -10.35
CA PRO A 242 -13.00 -8.99 -9.52
C PRO A 242 -12.05 -10.14 -9.23
N ALA A 243 -11.26 -10.58 -10.21
CA ALA A 243 -10.26 -11.63 -10.00
C ALA A 243 -9.08 -11.14 -9.11
N VAL A 244 -8.67 -9.87 -9.27
CA VAL A 244 -7.71 -9.20 -8.39
C VAL A 244 -8.24 -9.16 -6.95
N ARG A 245 -9.48 -8.75 -6.75
CA ARG A 245 -10.12 -8.74 -5.42
C ARG A 245 -10.07 -10.12 -4.77
N LYS A 246 -10.42 -11.17 -5.52
CA LYS A 246 -10.36 -12.54 -5.01
C LYS A 246 -8.93 -12.92 -4.59
N ALA A 247 -7.92 -12.57 -5.38
CA ALA A 247 -6.53 -12.85 -5.05
C ALA A 247 -6.08 -12.10 -3.80
N MET A 248 -6.49 -10.83 -3.63
CA MET A 248 -6.22 -10.05 -2.41
C MET A 248 -6.91 -10.65 -1.17
N ASP A 249 -8.14 -11.17 -1.32
CA ASP A 249 -8.83 -11.87 -0.24
C ASP A 249 -8.13 -13.17 0.14
N ASP A 250 -7.65 -13.94 -0.85
CA ASP A 250 -6.93 -15.20 -0.63
C ASP A 250 -5.63 -14.99 0.17
N ILE A 251 -4.95 -13.85 0.04
CA ILE A 251 -3.74 -13.50 0.81
C ILE A 251 -4.03 -12.70 2.08
N GLY A 252 -5.31 -12.35 2.33
CA GLY A 252 -5.73 -11.55 3.47
C GLY A 252 -5.30 -10.09 3.42
N TYR A 253 -5.03 -9.53 2.22
CA TYR A 253 -4.62 -8.14 2.08
C TYR A 253 -5.76 -7.18 2.39
N ARG A 254 -5.49 -6.23 3.26
CA ARG A 254 -6.35 -5.08 3.58
C ARG A 254 -5.44 -3.89 3.81
N GLY A 255 -5.39 -2.99 2.86
CA GLY A 255 -4.46 -1.85 2.91
C GLY A 255 -4.80 -0.81 1.86
N TRP A 256 -3.80 -0.05 1.48
CA TRP A 256 -3.91 0.96 0.47
C TRP A 256 -3.83 0.39 -0.94
N MET A 257 -4.62 0.99 -1.83
CA MET A 257 -4.55 0.83 -3.27
C MET A 257 -4.60 2.22 -3.90
N GLN A 258 -3.61 2.56 -4.72
CA GLN A 258 -3.55 3.86 -5.37
C GLN A 258 -4.00 3.74 -6.82
N ILE A 259 -4.94 4.58 -7.24
CA ILE A 259 -5.28 4.73 -8.66
C ILE A 259 -4.10 5.38 -9.36
N GLU A 260 -3.52 4.69 -10.31
CA GLU A 260 -2.56 5.25 -11.24
C GLU A 260 -3.16 5.25 -12.65
N GLY A 261 -3.94 6.29 -12.94
CA GLY A 261 -4.68 6.39 -14.19
C GLY A 261 -3.77 6.68 -15.38
N VAL A 262 -3.98 5.94 -16.45
CA VAL A 262 -3.32 6.15 -17.75
C VAL A 262 -4.26 6.63 -18.83
N LYS A 263 -5.56 6.39 -18.67
CA LYS A 263 -6.63 6.88 -19.55
C LYS A 263 -7.56 7.78 -18.77
N LEU A 264 -7.60 9.04 -19.14
CA LEU A 264 -8.39 10.08 -18.46
C LEU A 264 -9.32 10.80 -19.47
N PRO A 265 -10.18 10.07 -20.20
CA PRO A 265 -10.96 10.61 -21.32
C PRO A 265 -12.02 11.63 -20.90
N LEU A 266 -12.41 11.66 -19.62
CA LEU A 266 -13.38 12.60 -19.07
C LEU A 266 -12.73 13.82 -18.40
N GLY A 267 -11.40 14.00 -18.56
CA GLY A 267 -10.58 14.87 -17.74
C GLY A 267 -10.16 14.20 -16.44
N VAL A 268 -9.21 14.81 -15.73
CA VAL A 268 -8.53 14.21 -14.56
C VAL A 268 -9.53 13.85 -13.46
N GLU A 269 -10.25 14.84 -12.92
CA GLU A 269 -11.11 14.61 -11.74
C GLU A 269 -12.25 13.64 -12.02
N GLU A 270 -12.92 13.76 -13.17
CA GLU A 270 -14.06 12.90 -13.50
C GLU A 270 -13.63 11.46 -13.86
N SER A 271 -12.50 11.29 -14.54
CA SER A 271 -11.98 9.95 -14.84
C SER A 271 -11.58 9.22 -13.53
N VAL A 272 -10.84 9.89 -12.65
CA VAL A 272 -10.43 9.28 -11.36
C VAL A 272 -11.65 9.04 -10.45
N ARG A 273 -12.66 9.90 -10.48
CA ARG A 273 -13.93 9.68 -9.77
C ARG A 273 -14.69 8.45 -10.32
N TYR A 274 -14.72 8.30 -11.64
CA TYR A 274 -15.31 7.12 -12.28
C TYR A 274 -14.59 5.83 -11.81
N ASP A 275 -13.26 5.81 -11.87
CA ASP A 275 -12.43 4.68 -11.48
C ASP A 275 -12.59 4.37 -9.98
N LEU A 276 -12.62 5.39 -9.13
CA LEU A 276 -12.89 5.23 -7.69
C LEU A 276 -14.25 4.57 -7.44
N ASN A 277 -15.31 5.05 -8.10
CA ASN A 277 -16.67 4.50 -7.93
C ASN A 277 -16.74 3.05 -8.39
N TYR A 278 -16.09 2.71 -9.50
CA TYR A 278 -15.98 1.34 -9.98
C TYR A 278 -15.26 0.46 -8.96
N LEU A 279 -14.10 0.89 -8.46
CA LEU A 279 -13.34 0.15 -7.45
C LEU A 279 -14.13 -0.01 -6.15
N ARG A 280 -14.89 0.99 -5.71
CA ARG A 280 -15.71 0.90 -4.49
C ARG A 280 -16.82 -0.15 -4.58
N GLY A 281 -17.33 -0.45 -5.76
CA GLY A 281 -18.22 -1.58 -5.99
C GLY A 281 -17.61 -2.96 -5.74
N ILE A 282 -16.25 -3.05 -5.83
CA ILE A 282 -15.51 -4.29 -5.67
C ILE A 282 -14.73 -4.33 -4.34
N PHE A 283 -14.18 -3.20 -3.92
CA PHE A 283 -13.31 -3.01 -2.75
C PHE A 283 -13.96 -2.01 -1.77
N PRO A 284 -14.98 -2.44 -1.00
CA PRO A 284 -15.69 -1.53 -0.11
C PRO A 284 -14.81 -1.04 1.04
N ARG A 285 -15.11 0.17 1.53
CA ARG A 285 -14.63 0.61 2.85
C ARG A 285 -15.21 -0.30 3.93
N THR A 286 -14.50 -0.48 5.04
CA THR A 286 -15.16 -0.97 6.26
C THR A 286 -16.01 0.18 6.81
N VAL A 287 -17.25 -0.11 7.08
CA VAL A 287 -18.16 0.77 7.82
C VAL A 287 -17.91 0.61 9.32
#